data_571ffe595836003d4e956d6b22419afc
#
_entry.id   571ffe595836003d4e956d6b22419afc
#
_cell.length_a   1.000
_cell.length_b   1.000
_cell.length_c   1.000
_cell.angle_alpha   90.00
_cell.angle_beta   90.00
_cell.angle_gamma   90.00
#
_symmetry.space_group_name_H-M   'P 1'
#
loop_
_entity.id
_entity.type
_entity.pdbx_description
1 polymer ?
#
loop_
_entity_poly.entity_id
_entity_poly.type
_entity_poly.pdbx_seq_one_letter_code
_entity_poly.pdbx_strand_id
1 'polypeptide(L)'
;MKYRCIKQYDSMDCAAACLASIAWYYGKKIPILEISEALETSKEGTSVWDVCRISEKLGLFASAYKKNIDFKEKELEVPCVAHVYQEDGLAHFIIIYKIKKNSVVIADPAVGIIEVDRKKFFNSEYGEDSPYFWTGVIILFQTTEEFYKKKEGMRIAENKFIELVKKEWKRTIYIIL
;
A
#
# COMPACT_ATOMS: atom_id res chain seq x y z
N MET A 1 -16.86 -3.43 -3.79
CA MET A 1 -15.62 -2.70 -4.17
C MET A 1 -14.68 -3.67 -4.88
N LYS A 2 -13.88 -3.18 -5.86
CA LYS A 2 -12.91 -4.02 -6.57
C LYS A 2 -11.57 -3.98 -5.82
N TYR A 3 -10.94 -5.14 -5.60
CA TYR A 3 -9.59 -5.20 -5.04
C TYR A 3 -8.60 -4.44 -5.92
N ARG A 4 -7.67 -3.73 -5.31
CA ARG A 4 -6.65 -2.91 -5.98
C ARG A 4 -5.28 -3.48 -5.68
N CYS A 5 -4.44 -3.58 -6.69
CA CYS A 5 -3.05 -3.98 -6.54
C CYS A 5 -2.20 -3.12 -7.47
N ILE A 6 -1.55 -2.13 -6.90
CA ILE A 6 -0.54 -1.34 -7.60
C ILE A 6 0.76 -2.13 -7.48
N LYS A 7 1.44 -2.30 -8.61
CA LYS A 7 2.71 -3.00 -8.66
C LYS A 7 3.83 -2.10 -8.13
N GLN A 8 4.76 -2.69 -7.40
CA GLN A 8 6.01 -2.04 -7.03
C GLN A 8 6.92 -1.87 -8.25
N TYR A 9 7.77 -0.85 -8.24
CA TYR A 9 8.77 -0.66 -9.29
C TYR A 9 10.04 -1.44 -8.99
N ASP A 10 10.44 -1.47 -7.72
CA ASP A 10 11.58 -2.26 -7.24
C ASP A 10 11.24 -2.96 -5.91
N SER A 11 12.21 -3.71 -5.35
CA SER A 11 12.03 -4.49 -4.13
C SER A 11 11.78 -3.64 -2.88
N MET A 12 12.10 -2.33 -2.91
CA MET A 12 11.96 -1.42 -1.78
C MET A 12 10.60 -0.70 -1.74
N ASP A 13 9.84 -0.76 -2.85
CA ASP A 13 8.59 -0.02 -3.02
C ASP A 13 7.34 -0.78 -2.52
N CYS A 14 7.48 -1.95 -1.91
CA CYS A 14 6.33 -2.77 -1.49
C CYS A 14 5.37 -2.01 -0.55
N ALA A 15 5.91 -1.26 0.42
CA ALA A 15 5.12 -0.45 1.34
C ALA A 15 4.38 0.68 0.63
N ALA A 16 5.06 1.41 -0.28
CA ALA A 16 4.47 2.48 -1.08
C ALA A 16 3.33 1.96 -1.98
N ALA A 17 3.55 0.82 -2.62
CA ALA A 17 2.56 0.17 -3.47
C ALA A 17 1.34 -0.32 -2.68
N CYS A 18 1.55 -0.86 -1.47
CA CYS A 18 0.47 -1.22 -0.55
C CYS A 18 -0.36 0.01 -0.16
N LEU A 19 0.29 1.11 0.27
CA LEU A 19 -0.41 2.34 0.64
C LEU A 19 -1.17 2.96 -0.53
N ALA A 20 -0.58 3.00 -1.73
CA ALA A 20 -1.26 3.46 -2.94
C ALA A 20 -2.50 2.60 -3.28
N SER A 21 -2.40 1.29 -3.09
CA SER A 21 -3.50 0.34 -3.30
C SER A 21 -4.62 0.51 -2.27
N ILE A 22 -4.28 0.71 -0.99
CA ILE A 22 -5.23 1.01 0.10
C ILE A 22 -5.92 2.35 -0.15
N ALA A 23 -5.17 3.40 -0.50
CA ALA A 23 -5.75 4.70 -0.83
C ALA A 23 -6.73 4.58 -2.02
N TRP A 24 -6.37 3.82 -3.05
CA TRP A 24 -7.24 3.59 -4.19
C TRP A 24 -8.48 2.75 -3.84
N TYR A 25 -8.35 1.78 -2.94
CA TYR A 25 -9.50 1.02 -2.44
C TYR A 25 -10.53 1.95 -1.78
N TYR A 26 -10.07 2.94 -1.01
CA TYR A 26 -10.92 3.97 -0.39
C TYR A 26 -11.29 5.13 -1.34
N GLY A 27 -10.97 5.02 -2.63
CA GLY A 27 -11.45 5.94 -3.67
C GLY A 27 -10.50 7.07 -4.06
N LYS A 28 -9.28 7.12 -3.51
CA LYS A 28 -8.27 8.13 -3.84
C LYS A 28 -7.07 7.50 -4.52
N LYS A 29 -6.80 7.92 -5.76
CA LYS A 29 -5.59 7.52 -6.48
C LYS A 29 -4.44 8.44 -6.10
N ILE A 30 -3.39 7.88 -5.53
CA ILE A 30 -2.14 8.57 -5.21
C ILE A 30 -1.03 7.86 -5.99
N PRO A 31 -0.19 8.60 -6.74
CA PRO A 31 0.95 8.01 -7.43
C PRO A 31 1.89 7.31 -6.45
N ILE A 32 2.36 6.10 -6.79
CA ILE A 32 3.31 5.36 -5.94
C ILE A 32 4.57 6.17 -5.67
N LEU A 33 5.07 6.91 -6.66
CA LEU A 33 6.26 7.73 -6.52
C LEU A 33 6.12 8.79 -5.42
N GLU A 34 4.96 9.46 -5.32
CA GLU A 34 4.68 10.43 -4.27
C GLU A 34 4.74 9.80 -2.87
N ILE A 35 4.26 8.56 -2.74
CA ILE A 35 4.30 7.83 -1.47
C ILE A 35 5.73 7.33 -1.18
N SER A 36 6.43 6.82 -2.19
CA SER A 36 7.80 6.33 -2.07
C SER A 36 8.75 7.44 -1.64
N GLU A 37 8.65 8.62 -2.26
CA GLU A 37 9.39 9.82 -1.86
C GLU A 37 9.08 10.24 -0.41
N ALA A 38 7.81 10.19 0.00
CA ALA A 38 7.41 10.56 1.35
C ALA A 38 7.87 9.55 2.42
N LEU A 39 8.01 8.26 2.07
CA LEU A 39 8.52 7.21 2.94
C LEU A 39 10.01 7.35 3.19
N GLU A 40 10.76 8.03 2.30
CA GLU A 40 12.22 8.16 2.39
C GLU A 40 12.89 6.79 2.60
N THR A 41 12.43 5.79 1.85
CA THR A 41 12.80 4.38 2.05
C THR A 41 14.32 4.24 2.05
N SER A 42 14.87 3.76 3.15
CA SER A 42 16.30 3.48 3.29
C SER A 42 16.67 2.18 2.55
N LYS A 43 17.96 1.90 2.43
CA LYS A 43 18.44 0.62 1.89
C LYS A 43 18.00 -0.60 2.71
N GLU A 44 17.52 -0.38 3.92
CA GLU A 44 17.01 -1.42 4.84
C GLU A 44 15.49 -1.66 4.69
N GLY A 45 14.83 -0.91 3.77
CA GLY A 45 13.39 -0.99 3.55
C GLY A 45 12.60 0.03 4.38
N THR A 46 11.29 -0.17 4.44
CA THR A 46 10.35 0.69 5.15
C THR A 46 9.89 0.01 6.44
N SER A 47 9.94 0.73 7.56
CA SER A 47 9.43 0.22 8.84
C SER A 47 7.90 0.32 8.92
N VAL A 48 7.29 -0.51 9.79
CA VAL A 48 5.86 -0.43 10.13
C VAL A 48 5.49 0.96 10.66
N TRP A 49 6.38 1.58 11.43
CA TRP A 49 6.18 2.93 11.97
C TRP A 49 6.11 3.97 10.84
N ASP A 50 7.00 3.88 9.83
CA ASP A 50 6.98 4.80 8.68
C ASP A 50 5.70 4.64 7.85
N VAL A 51 5.23 3.41 7.66
CA VAL A 51 3.94 3.15 7.01
C VAL A 51 2.81 3.87 7.74
N CYS A 52 2.72 3.77 9.07
CA CYS A 52 1.70 4.47 9.85
C CYS A 52 1.85 5.99 9.76
N ARG A 53 3.07 6.51 9.95
CA ARG A 53 3.37 7.96 9.90
C ARG A 53 3.00 8.59 8.54
N ILE A 54 3.31 7.91 7.44
CA ILE A 54 2.99 8.41 6.10
C ILE A 54 1.49 8.27 5.80
N SER A 55 0.85 7.20 6.29
CA SER A 55 -0.61 7.05 6.17
C SER A 55 -1.35 8.25 6.76
N GLU A 56 -0.94 8.73 7.92
CA GLU A 56 -1.52 9.93 8.56
C GLU A 56 -1.35 11.18 7.67
N LYS A 57 -0.17 11.37 7.07
CA LYS A 57 0.06 12.47 6.12
C LYS A 57 -0.85 12.38 4.89
N LEU A 58 -1.26 11.18 4.49
CA LEU A 58 -2.21 10.95 3.40
C LEU A 58 -3.68 11.15 3.83
N GLY A 59 -3.93 11.33 5.13
CA GLY A 59 -5.25 11.46 5.73
C GLY A 59 -5.90 10.11 6.08
N LEU A 60 -5.10 9.04 6.17
CA LEU A 60 -5.52 7.73 6.66
C LEU A 60 -5.03 7.55 8.09
N PHE A 61 -5.93 7.35 9.03
CA PHE A 61 -5.54 6.90 10.36
C PHE A 61 -5.09 5.45 10.25
N ALA A 62 -3.85 5.15 10.70
CA ALA A 62 -3.26 3.84 10.64
C ALA A 62 -2.87 3.34 12.03
N SER A 63 -3.23 2.10 12.35
CA SER A 63 -2.90 1.45 13.62
C SER A 63 -2.25 0.10 13.37
N ALA A 64 -1.06 -0.09 13.93
CA ALA A 64 -0.32 -1.35 13.83
C ALA A 64 -0.59 -2.25 15.05
N TYR A 65 -0.82 -3.51 14.80
CA TYR A 65 -1.05 -4.54 15.82
C TYR A 65 -0.16 -5.73 15.57
N LYS A 66 0.24 -6.41 16.66
CA LYS A 66 0.93 -7.68 16.60
C LYS A 66 0.02 -8.78 17.16
N LYS A 67 -0.05 -9.91 16.49
CA LYS A 67 -0.77 -11.11 16.92
C LYS A 67 -0.38 -11.47 18.36
N ASN A 68 -1.38 -11.72 19.18
CA ASN A 68 -1.25 -12.31 20.50
C ASN A 68 -1.89 -13.71 20.55
N ILE A 69 -1.90 -14.35 21.72
CA ILE A 69 -2.45 -15.69 21.94
C ILE A 69 -3.96 -15.74 21.62
N ASP A 70 -4.68 -14.65 21.86
CA ASP A 70 -6.14 -14.57 21.66
C ASP A 70 -6.55 -14.11 20.26
N PHE A 71 -5.59 -13.97 19.34
CA PHE A 71 -5.86 -13.51 17.98
C PHE A 71 -6.81 -14.46 17.24
N LYS A 72 -7.93 -13.89 16.76
CA LYS A 72 -8.92 -14.59 15.95
C LYS A 72 -8.97 -13.98 14.55
N GLU A 73 -8.57 -14.74 13.55
CA GLU A 73 -8.49 -14.25 12.16
C GLU A 73 -9.85 -13.79 11.61
N LYS A 74 -10.95 -14.30 12.16
CA LYS A 74 -12.33 -13.93 11.76
C LYS A 74 -12.70 -12.50 12.20
N GLU A 75 -12.01 -11.97 13.20
CA GLU A 75 -12.24 -10.62 13.74
C GLU A 75 -11.33 -9.59 13.07
N LEU A 76 -10.46 -10.02 12.14
CA LEU A 76 -9.58 -9.12 11.41
C LEU A 76 -10.36 -8.22 10.45
N GLU A 77 -10.26 -6.92 10.65
CA GLU A 77 -10.80 -5.92 9.74
C GLU A 77 -9.97 -5.86 8.46
N VAL A 78 -10.65 -5.96 7.32
CA VAL A 78 -10.02 -5.91 5.98
C VAL A 78 -10.64 -4.79 5.13
N PRO A 79 -9.87 -4.13 4.26
CA PRO A 79 -8.49 -4.43 3.92
C PRO A 79 -7.49 -3.99 4.98
N CYS A 80 -6.45 -4.77 5.17
CA CYS A 80 -5.33 -4.41 6.03
C CYS A 80 -4.00 -4.77 5.36
N VAL A 81 -2.92 -4.12 5.76
CA VAL A 81 -1.56 -4.48 5.32
C VAL A 81 -0.96 -5.44 6.33
N ALA A 82 -0.35 -6.52 5.84
CA ALA A 82 0.37 -7.50 6.65
C ALA A 82 1.86 -7.43 6.33
N HIS A 83 2.69 -7.54 7.38
CA HIS A 83 4.13 -7.70 7.25
C HIS A 83 4.47 -9.19 7.23
N VAL A 84 5.22 -9.60 6.21
CA VAL A 84 5.60 -10.99 5.97
C VAL A 84 7.09 -11.10 5.66
N TYR A 85 7.64 -12.31 5.77
CA TYR A 85 8.88 -12.68 5.12
C TYR A 85 8.55 -13.55 3.90
N GLN A 86 9.26 -13.33 2.80
CA GLN A 86 9.24 -14.18 1.62
C GLN A 86 10.16 -15.39 1.82
N GLU A 87 10.12 -16.38 0.92
CA GLU A 87 10.96 -17.60 1.02
C GLU A 87 12.46 -17.31 1.02
N ASP A 88 12.90 -16.24 0.37
CA ASP A 88 14.28 -15.76 0.39
C ASP A 88 14.68 -15.03 1.68
N GLY A 89 13.75 -14.91 2.64
CA GLY A 89 13.94 -14.23 3.92
C GLY A 89 13.79 -12.71 3.86
N LEU A 90 13.46 -12.12 2.72
CA LEU A 90 13.25 -10.68 2.62
C LEU A 90 11.93 -10.26 3.27
N ALA A 91 12.00 -9.17 4.02
CA ALA A 91 10.83 -8.53 4.60
C ALA A 91 9.97 -7.90 3.50
N HIS A 92 8.65 -8.08 3.58
CA HIS A 92 7.74 -7.62 2.56
C HIS A 92 6.40 -7.18 3.14
N PHE A 93 5.71 -6.28 2.44
CA PHE A 93 4.34 -5.86 2.77
C PHE A 93 3.36 -6.35 1.70
N ILE A 94 2.26 -6.92 2.16
CA ILE A 94 1.14 -7.37 1.32
C ILE A 94 -0.18 -6.85 1.88
N ILE A 95 -1.24 -6.87 1.07
CA ILE A 95 -2.58 -6.46 1.52
C ILE A 95 -3.46 -7.70 1.66
N ILE A 96 -4.12 -7.85 2.79
CA ILE A 96 -5.20 -8.83 2.98
C ILE A 96 -6.52 -8.15 2.62
N TYR A 97 -7.20 -8.64 1.58
CA TYR A 97 -8.49 -8.11 1.15
C TYR A 97 -9.68 -8.91 1.62
N LYS A 98 -9.53 -10.21 1.80
CA LYS A 98 -10.62 -11.07 2.22
C LYS A 98 -10.11 -12.36 2.86
N ILE A 99 -10.74 -12.75 3.95
CA ILE A 99 -10.52 -14.04 4.60
C ILE A 99 -11.72 -14.92 4.28
N LYS A 100 -11.47 -16.04 3.60
CA LYS A 100 -12.46 -17.06 3.26
C LYS A 100 -12.33 -18.23 4.22
N LYS A 101 -13.18 -19.27 4.06
CA LYS A 101 -13.16 -20.47 4.91
C LYS A 101 -11.81 -21.19 4.88
N ASN A 102 -11.23 -21.37 3.69
CA ASN A 102 -10.00 -22.16 3.49
C ASN A 102 -8.85 -21.33 2.90
N SER A 103 -9.09 -20.09 2.50
CA SER A 103 -8.09 -19.26 1.81
C SER A 103 -8.14 -17.80 2.23
N VAL A 104 -7.09 -17.07 1.91
CA VAL A 104 -6.95 -15.62 2.09
C VAL A 104 -6.68 -14.99 0.72
N VAL A 105 -7.46 -13.98 0.36
CA VAL A 105 -7.21 -13.18 -0.85
C VAL A 105 -6.27 -12.05 -0.47
N ILE A 106 -5.11 -12.06 -1.06
CA ILE A 106 -4.07 -11.06 -0.83
C ILE A 106 -3.73 -10.32 -2.13
N ALA A 107 -3.24 -9.11 -2.00
CA ALA A 107 -2.57 -8.40 -3.07
C ALA A 107 -1.12 -8.20 -2.70
N ASP A 108 -0.25 -8.83 -3.45
CA ASP A 108 1.19 -8.68 -3.37
C ASP A 108 1.66 -7.71 -4.44
N PRO A 109 2.33 -6.61 -4.07
CA PRO A 109 2.86 -5.64 -5.03
C PRO A 109 3.82 -6.23 -6.07
N ALA A 110 4.54 -7.30 -5.74
CA ALA A 110 5.45 -7.98 -6.66
C ALA A 110 4.69 -8.91 -7.63
N VAL A 111 3.70 -9.66 -7.13
CA VAL A 111 3.03 -10.74 -7.88
C VAL A 111 1.67 -10.32 -8.43
N GLY A 112 0.84 -9.64 -7.64
CA GLY A 112 -0.54 -9.26 -7.94
C GLY A 112 -1.53 -9.82 -6.94
N ILE A 113 -2.78 -9.97 -7.38
CA ILE A 113 -3.84 -10.53 -6.53
C ILE A 113 -3.76 -12.05 -6.64
N ILE A 114 -3.53 -12.70 -5.51
CA ILE A 114 -3.45 -14.16 -5.39
C ILE A 114 -4.30 -14.65 -4.23
N GLU A 115 -4.51 -15.93 -4.18
CA GLU A 115 -5.23 -16.62 -3.11
C GLU A 115 -4.30 -17.67 -2.48
N VAL A 116 -4.11 -17.60 -1.16
CA VAL A 116 -3.21 -18.48 -0.40
C VAL A 116 -3.98 -19.34 0.59
N ASP A 117 -3.43 -20.49 1.00
CA ASP A 117 -4.03 -21.32 2.04
C ASP A 117 -4.10 -20.54 3.36
N ARG A 118 -5.30 -20.50 3.96
CA ARG A 118 -5.56 -19.74 5.18
C ARG A 118 -4.79 -20.26 6.39
N LYS A 119 -4.77 -21.57 6.59
CA LYS A 119 -4.13 -22.16 7.77
C LYS A 119 -2.63 -21.96 7.73
N LYS A 120 -2.00 -22.26 6.58
CA LYS A 120 -0.57 -22.06 6.38
C LYS A 120 -0.18 -20.60 6.59
N PHE A 121 -0.94 -19.66 5.99
CA PHE A 121 -0.67 -18.23 6.13
C PHE A 121 -0.69 -17.77 7.59
N PHE A 122 -1.78 -18.06 8.33
CA PHE A 122 -1.93 -17.59 9.70
C PHE A 122 -1.10 -18.38 10.73
N ASN A 123 -0.69 -19.60 10.41
CA ASN A 123 0.28 -20.36 11.21
C ASN A 123 1.73 -19.99 10.91
N SER A 124 1.95 -19.10 9.93
CA SER A 124 3.30 -18.73 9.48
C SER A 124 4.09 -19.95 8.98
N GLU A 125 3.47 -20.73 8.10
CA GLU A 125 4.07 -21.93 7.49
C GLU A 125 4.28 -21.68 6.00
N TYR A 126 5.51 -21.90 5.51
CA TYR A 126 5.79 -21.87 4.07
C TYR A 126 5.24 -23.10 3.35
N GLY A 127 4.92 -22.95 2.07
CA GLY A 127 4.52 -24.04 1.19
C GLY A 127 4.04 -23.53 -0.17
N GLU A 128 3.81 -24.44 -1.10
CA GLU A 128 3.36 -24.11 -2.47
C GLU A 128 2.11 -23.20 -2.48
N ASP A 129 1.20 -23.40 -1.51
CA ASP A 129 -0.03 -22.61 -1.38
C ASP A 129 0.10 -21.43 -0.41
N SER A 130 1.30 -21.16 0.14
CA SER A 130 1.57 -20.03 1.05
C SER A 130 3.06 -19.68 1.01
N PRO A 131 3.49 -18.82 0.07
CA PRO A 131 4.90 -18.44 -0.07
C PRO A 131 5.35 -17.39 0.96
N TYR A 132 4.55 -17.17 2.01
CA TYR A 132 4.81 -16.13 3.01
C TYR A 132 4.86 -16.70 4.42
N PHE A 133 5.80 -16.19 5.20
CA PHE A 133 5.84 -16.32 6.65
C PHE A 133 5.29 -15.04 7.28
N TRP A 134 4.05 -15.07 7.77
CA TRP A 134 3.45 -13.92 8.41
C TRP A 134 4.09 -13.64 9.78
N THR A 135 4.59 -12.43 10.00
CA THR A 135 5.25 -12.04 11.25
C THR A 135 4.28 -11.80 12.42
N GLY A 136 3.00 -11.93 12.18
CA GLY A 136 1.95 -11.57 13.13
C GLY A 136 1.63 -10.08 13.18
N VAL A 137 2.29 -9.25 12.35
CA VAL A 137 2.06 -7.80 12.32
C VAL A 137 1.06 -7.45 11.22
N ILE A 138 0.07 -6.62 11.56
CA ILE A 138 -0.91 -6.03 10.66
C ILE A 138 -1.03 -4.53 10.88
N ILE A 139 -1.42 -3.80 9.84
CA ILE A 139 -1.74 -2.38 9.88
C ILE A 139 -3.17 -2.21 9.38
N LEU A 140 -4.04 -1.68 10.22
CA LEU A 140 -5.42 -1.33 9.91
C LEU A 140 -5.51 0.13 9.50
N PHE A 141 -6.46 0.46 8.62
CA PHE A 141 -6.63 1.81 8.08
C PHE A 141 -8.08 2.28 8.21
N GLN A 142 -8.24 3.54 8.61
CA GLN A 142 -9.50 4.23 8.60
C GLN A 142 -9.35 5.56 7.87
N THR A 143 -10.32 5.91 7.02
CA THR A 143 -10.33 7.20 6.34
C THR A 143 -10.73 8.31 7.30
N THR A 144 -10.02 9.44 7.25
CA THR A 144 -10.40 10.65 7.97
C THR A 144 -11.09 11.63 7.02
N GLU A 145 -11.69 12.71 7.56
CA GLU A 145 -12.23 13.78 6.71
C GLU A 145 -11.14 14.41 5.80
N GLU A 146 -9.91 14.51 6.31
CA GLU A 146 -8.78 15.06 5.54
C GLU A 146 -8.41 14.19 4.33
N PHE A 147 -8.62 12.87 4.41
CA PHE A 147 -8.38 11.99 3.28
C PHE A 147 -9.15 12.43 2.04
N TYR A 148 -10.39 12.88 2.22
CA TYR A 148 -11.24 13.33 1.11
C TYR A 148 -11.02 14.80 0.74
N LYS A 149 -10.67 15.68 1.69
CA LYS A 149 -10.42 17.12 1.45
C LYS A 149 -9.16 17.37 0.62
N LYS A 150 -8.11 16.56 0.76
CA LYS A 150 -6.88 16.65 -0.06
C LYS A 150 -7.05 16.39 -1.55
N LYS A 151 -8.26 15.99 -2.00
CA LYS A 151 -8.57 15.88 -3.43
C LYS A 151 -8.49 17.22 -4.19
N GLU A 152 -8.76 18.32 -3.53
CA GLU A 152 -8.75 19.67 -4.17
C GLU A 152 -7.34 20.25 -4.29
N GLY A 153 -6.48 20.05 -3.31
CA GLY A 153 -5.09 20.56 -3.35
C GLY A 153 -4.23 19.97 -4.44
N MET A 154 -4.36 18.65 -4.72
CA MET A 154 -3.61 17.98 -5.79
C MET A 154 -4.10 18.40 -7.19
N ARG A 155 -5.42 18.59 -7.39
CA ARG A 155 -5.95 19.14 -8.65
C ARG A 155 -5.46 20.56 -8.95
N ILE A 156 -5.26 21.37 -7.92
CA ILE A 156 -4.74 22.74 -8.06
C ILE A 156 -3.25 22.70 -8.47
N ALA A 157 -2.46 21.79 -7.91
CA ALA A 157 -1.05 21.60 -8.27
C ALA A 157 -0.88 21.06 -9.69
N GLU A 158 -1.67 20.04 -10.07
CA GLU A 158 -1.70 19.50 -11.45
C GLU A 158 -2.15 20.55 -12.46
N ASN A 159 -3.18 21.34 -12.16
CA ASN A 159 -3.63 22.40 -13.03
C ASN A 159 -2.59 23.51 -13.18
N LYS A 160 -1.91 23.94 -12.10
CA LYS A 160 -0.81 24.89 -12.16
C LYS A 160 0.36 24.35 -12.98
N PHE A 161 0.73 23.10 -12.82
CA PHE A 161 1.79 22.47 -13.59
C PHE A 161 1.46 22.41 -15.08
N ILE A 162 0.22 21.99 -15.43
CA ILE A 162 -0.25 21.96 -16.81
C ILE A 162 -0.28 23.38 -17.42
N GLU A 163 -0.69 24.40 -16.66
CA GLU A 163 -0.67 25.79 -17.12
C GLU A 163 0.75 26.30 -17.34
N LEU A 164 1.71 25.97 -16.46
CA LEU A 164 3.11 26.30 -16.62
C LEU A 164 3.70 25.65 -17.87
N VAL A 165 3.47 24.36 -18.08
CA VAL A 165 3.93 23.64 -19.26
C VAL A 165 3.33 24.23 -20.53
N LYS A 166 2.04 24.55 -20.57
CA LYS A 166 1.38 25.20 -21.71
C LYS A 166 1.92 26.59 -21.99
N LYS A 167 2.29 27.34 -20.95
CA LYS A 167 2.88 28.69 -21.08
C LYS A 167 4.28 28.65 -21.67
N GLU A 168 5.12 27.73 -21.19
CA GLU A 168 6.49 27.55 -21.71
C GLU A 168 6.48 26.99 -23.15
N TRP A 169 5.56 26.05 -23.46
CA TRP A 169 5.40 25.51 -24.81
C TRP A 169 5.04 26.61 -25.83
N LYS A 170 4.15 27.52 -25.48
CA LYS A 170 3.82 28.67 -26.35
C LYS A 170 5.04 29.58 -26.57
N ARG A 171 5.87 29.82 -25.55
CA ARG A 171 7.11 30.60 -25.67
C ARG A 171 8.11 29.95 -26.62
N THR A 172 8.27 28.63 -26.54
CA THR A 172 9.21 27.87 -27.37
C THR A 172 8.80 27.90 -28.86
N ILE A 173 7.50 27.86 -29.16
CA ILE A 173 7.00 27.95 -30.53
C ILE A 173 7.27 29.35 -31.13
N TYR A 174 7.19 30.45 -30.35
CA TYR A 174 7.47 31.80 -30.83
C TYR A 174 8.97 32.08 -31.11
N ILE A 175 9.88 31.21 -30.64
CA ILE A 175 11.33 31.33 -30.89
C ILE A 175 11.76 30.58 -32.15
N ILE A 176 10.91 29.68 -32.68
CA ILE A 176 11.23 28.83 -33.85
C ILE A 176 10.58 29.34 -35.14
N LEU A 177 9.75 30.38 -35.08
CA LEU A 177 9.16 31.11 -36.24
C LEU A 177 9.84 32.49 -36.37
#